data_8a8d2fabb3c30fea70472f0c4a47a797
#
_entry.id   8a8d2fabb3c30fea70472f0c4a47a797
#
_cell.length_a   1.000
_cell.length_b   1.000
_cell.length_c   1.000
_cell.angle_alpha   90.00
_cell.angle_beta   90.00
_cell.angle_gamma   90.00
#
_symmetry.space_group_name_H-M   'P 1'
#
loop_
_entity.id
_entity.type
_entity.pdbx_description
1 polymer ?
#
loop_
_entity_poly.entity_id
_entity_poly.type
_entity_poly.pdbx_seq_one_letter_code
_entity_poly.pdbx_strand_id
1 'polypeptide(L)'
;GKSVTLTFWTAWLYGISRDYSIIRMSYSDDLVAGFSRNVREIITDKRYRDVFPEYRQYGDNPFATKEVYNWKLKDSSVPASHIAVSRDGQVTGKRANKAMIFDDMTKGAEEATDSLIHQQLYNKWTGNWINRRDGDSTKFVFAGTMWSPEDILNRIIQDREAISELVPSKKFKYVWESKDGTTVVIRVPLLDENDETTCKAIMTTEEARLLRDVTDDFQWACVYQQDPIPAEGLDFADELLNHYEQLPVNENGISICSNYSLAVLDTTRRGKDNVSMPIFKTDGRNYYMIDVIFKKKAMTELYEEIIAKIEEHHITWLVIENNTDTSLKVLLDKMLEEKGIYYCSITEKYSTQKKEQRIKDNQGTLRKLMYFKPKSKYKPNSDYGKFMKNLTTYSFD
;
A
#
# COMPACT_ATOMS: atom_id res chain seq x y z
N GLY A 1 6.30 -10.14 16.78
CA GLY A 1 5.28 -9.44 16.25
C GLY A 1 3.97 -10.14 15.95
N LYS A 2 3.54 -10.03 14.71
CA LYS A 2 2.19 -10.43 14.22
C LYS A 2 1.77 -11.85 14.64
N SER A 3 2.56 -12.86 14.29
CA SER A 3 2.25 -14.28 14.56
C SER A 3 2.22 -14.63 16.04
N VAL A 4 3.06 -13.97 16.86
CA VAL A 4 3.05 -14.13 18.32
C VAL A 4 1.76 -13.57 18.90
N THR A 5 1.33 -12.38 18.48
CA THR A 5 0.06 -11.79 18.91
C THR A 5 -1.12 -12.70 18.56
N LEU A 6 -1.15 -13.26 17.35
CA LEU A 6 -2.19 -14.20 16.92
C LEU A 6 -2.18 -15.50 17.74
N THR A 7 -1.00 -15.96 18.15
CA THR A 7 -0.86 -17.16 19.01
C THR A 7 -1.47 -16.91 20.40
N PHE A 8 -1.14 -15.78 21.05
CA PHE A 8 -1.76 -15.40 22.32
C PHE A 8 -3.26 -15.15 22.20
N TRP A 9 -3.69 -14.47 21.12
CA TRP A 9 -5.11 -14.25 20.87
C TRP A 9 -5.87 -15.55 20.69
N THR A 10 -5.29 -16.52 19.97
CA THR A 10 -5.88 -17.86 19.82
C THR A 10 -6.04 -18.58 21.16
N ALA A 11 -4.99 -18.57 21.99
CA ALA A 11 -5.06 -19.15 23.32
C ALA A 11 -6.11 -18.45 24.20
N TRP A 12 -6.19 -17.12 24.14
CA TRP A 12 -7.19 -16.32 24.86
C TRP A 12 -8.63 -16.68 24.44
N LEU A 13 -8.87 -16.86 23.13
CA LEU A 13 -10.19 -17.30 22.64
C LEU A 13 -10.61 -18.65 23.24
N TYR A 14 -9.69 -19.61 23.36
CA TYR A 14 -9.98 -20.89 24.00
C TYR A 14 -10.26 -20.76 25.51
N GLY A 15 -9.67 -19.77 26.15
CA GLY A 15 -9.99 -19.41 27.53
C GLY A 15 -11.43 -18.90 27.68
N ILE A 16 -11.94 -18.17 26.69
CA ILE A 16 -13.32 -17.68 26.70
C ILE A 16 -14.32 -18.82 26.45
N SER A 17 -14.03 -19.71 25.49
CA SER A 17 -14.90 -20.84 25.18
C SER A 17 -14.12 -22.01 24.60
N ARG A 18 -14.31 -23.18 25.18
CA ARG A 18 -13.76 -24.46 24.67
C ARG A 18 -14.45 -24.93 23.38
N ASP A 19 -15.65 -24.40 23.11
CA ASP A 19 -16.44 -24.75 21.93
C ASP A 19 -16.07 -23.91 20.68
N TYR A 20 -14.98 -23.14 20.76
CA TYR A 20 -14.44 -22.48 19.59
C TYR A 20 -13.59 -23.46 18.75
N SER A 21 -13.82 -23.39 17.45
CA SER A 21 -13.00 -24.05 16.42
C SER A 21 -12.29 -22.99 15.58
N ILE A 22 -10.97 -23.12 15.50
CA ILE A 22 -10.10 -22.17 14.79
C ILE A 22 -9.26 -22.94 13.78
N ILE A 23 -9.25 -22.47 12.54
CA ILE A 23 -8.33 -22.92 11.50
C ILE A 23 -7.20 -21.90 11.38
N ARG A 24 -5.95 -22.33 11.47
CA ARG A 24 -4.77 -21.51 11.21
C ARG A 24 -3.99 -22.06 10.04
N MET A 25 -3.73 -21.20 9.06
CA MET A 25 -3.04 -21.53 7.82
C MET A 25 -1.77 -20.69 7.66
N SER A 26 -0.76 -21.25 6.99
CA SER A 26 0.46 -20.58 6.59
C SER A 26 1.04 -21.24 5.34
N TYR A 27 2.14 -20.70 4.80
CA TYR A 27 2.75 -21.27 3.60
C TYR A 27 3.43 -22.63 3.83
N SER A 28 3.80 -23.00 5.06
CA SER A 28 4.46 -24.28 5.32
C SER A 28 3.88 -25.08 6.50
N ASP A 29 4.05 -26.39 6.44
CA ASP A 29 3.61 -27.31 7.50
C ASP A 29 4.40 -27.09 8.80
N ASP A 30 5.68 -26.79 8.73
CA ASP A 30 6.53 -26.54 9.91
C ASP A 30 6.07 -25.30 10.69
N LEU A 31 5.71 -24.22 9.99
CA LEU A 31 5.19 -23.03 10.63
C LEU A 31 3.87 -23.28 11.34
N VAL A 32 2.91 -23.89 10.67
CA VAL A 32 1.61 -24.15 11.30
C VAL A 32 1.73 -25.14 12.46
N ALA A 33 2.63 -26.12 12.36
CA ALA A 33 2.95 -27.00 13.46
C ALA A 33 3.56 -26.26 14.66
N GLY A 34 4.47 -25.32 14.38
CA GLY A 34 5.07 -24.44 15.39
C GLY A 34 4.02 -23.58 16.10
N PHE A 35 3.14 -22.93 15.34
CA PHE A 35 2.05 -22.13 15.92
C PHE A 35 1.10 -22.98 16.77
N SER A 36 0.77 -24.17 16.31
CA SER A 36 -0.09 -25.10 17.05
C SER A 36 0.55 -25.53 18.38
N ARG A 37 1.86 -25.88 18.37
CA ARG A 37 2.59 -26.19 19.61
C ARG A 37 2.60 -25.01 20.58
N ASN A 38 2.91 -23.82 20.12
CA ASN A 38 2.97 -22.61 20.95
C ASN A 38 1.62 -22.31 21.62
N VAL A 39 0.50 -22.44 20.89
CA VAL A 39 -0.85 -22.28 21.49
C VAL A 39 -1.07 -23.31 22.59
N ARG A 40 -0.69 -24.55 22.37
CA ARG A 40 -0.83 -25.63 23.38
C ARG A 40 0.03 -25.38 24.61
N GLU A 41 1.26 -24.91 24.43
CA GLU A 41 2.16 -24.56 25.54
C GLU A 41 1.55 -23.45 26.41
N ILE A 42 0.97 -22.39 25.79
CA ILE A 42 0.29 -21.33 26.53
C ILE A 42 -0.88 -21.90 27.34
N ILE A 43 -1.72 -22.75 26.75
CA ILE A 43 -2.90 -23.32 27.43
C ILE A 43 -2.49 -24.26 28.60
N THR A 44 -1.35 -24.92 28.51
CA THR A 44 -0.82 -25.77 29.57
C THR A 44 -0.06 -25.05 30.67
N ASP A 45 0.35 -23.81 30.43
CA ASP A 45 1.07 -23.01 31.42
C ASP A 45 0.21 -22.79 32.68
N LYS A 46 0.86 -22.85 33.85
CA LYS A 46 0.18 -22.62 35.14
C LYS A 46 -0.53 -21.26 35.19
N ARG A 47 0.10 -20.22 34.63
CA ARG A 47 -0.44 -18.84 34.59
C ARG A 47 -1.73 -18.77 33.76
N TYR A 48 -1.91 -19.60 32.76
CA TYR A 48 -3.16 -19.67 31.99
C TYR A 48 -4.35 -20.06 32.87
N ARG A 49 -4.14 -21.00 33.82
CA ARG A 49 -5.17 -21.44 34.77
C ARG A 49 -5.46 -20.37 35.85
N ASP A 50 -4.59 -19.41 36.05
CA ASP A 50 -4.85 -18.28 36.92
C ASP A 50 -5.76 -17.25 36.24
N VAL A 51 -5.62 -17.09 34.91
CA VAL A 51 -6.49 -16.21 34.08
C VAL A 51 -7.81 -16.89 33.76
N PHE A 52 -7.80 -18.20 33.51
CA PHE A 52 -8.99 -19.02 33.19
C PHE A 52 -9.15 -20.18 34.19
N PRO A 53 -9.76 -19.90 35.37
CA PRO A 53 -9.82 -20.87 36.47
C PRO A 53 -10.54 -22.19 36.16
N GLU A 54 -11.46 -22.18 35.20
CA GLU A 54 -12.16 -23.36 34.72
C GLU A 54 -11.24 -24.41 34.09
N TYR A 55 -10.02 -24.05 33.69
CA TYR A 55 -9.01 -25.00 33.21
C TYR A 55 -8.30 -25.76 34.34
N ARG A 56 -8.44 -25.35 35.62
CA ARG A 56 -7.81 -25.98 36.77
C ARG A 56 -8.24 -27.45 36.92
N GLN A 57 -9.48 -27.77 36.56
CA GLN A 57 -10.01 -29.16 36.63
C GLN A 57 -9.28 -30.15 35.72
N TYR A 58 -8.59 -29.66 34.65
CA TYR A 58 -7.87 -30.53 33.72
C TYR A 58 -6.41 -30.72 34.08
N GLY A 59 -5.88 -30.04 35.08
CA GLY A 59 -4.48 -30.08 35.48
C GLY A 59 -3.57 -29.66 34.29
N ASP A 60 -2.55 -30.47 34.04
CA ASP A 60 -1.59 -30.21 32.95
C ASP A 60 -2.04 -30.78 31.58
N ASN A 61 -3.21 -31.33 31.49
CA ASN A 61 -3.72 -31.93 30.26
C ASN A 61 -5.16 -31.52 29.93
N PRO A 62 -5.36 -30.33 29.36
CA PRO A 62 -6.67 -29.84 28.91
C PRO A 62 -7.14 -30.44 27.56
N PHE A 63 -6.38 -31.33 26.94
CA PHE A 63 -6.65 -31.84 25.60
C PHE A 63 -7.32 -33.22 25.63
N ALA A 64 -8.35 -33.41 24.81
CA ALA A 64 -8.93 -34.69 24.49
C ALA A 64 -8.10 -35.45 23.44
N THR A 65 -7.55 -34.71 22.42
CA THR A 65 -6.59 -35.23 21.44
C THR A 65 -5.37 -34.31 21.39
N LYS A 66 -4.19 -34.86 21.05
CA LYS A 66 -2.90 -34.17 21.12
C LYS A 66 -2.12 -34.15 19.80
N GLU A 67 -2.77 -34.40 18.68
CA GLU A 67 -2.10 -34.32 17.38
C GLU A 67 -1.58 -32.90 17.13
N VAL A 68 -0.43 -32.76 16.48
CA VAL A 68 0.21 -31.46 16.25
C VAL A 68 -0.64 -30.56 15.36
N TYR A 69 -1.22 -31.16 14.33
CA TYR A 69 -1.99 -30.37 13.33
C TYR A 69 -3.47 -30.30 13.64
N ASN A 70 -3.99 -31.15 14.50
CA ASN A 70 -5.42 -31.23 14.79
C ASN A 70 -5.66 -31.72 16.22
N TRP A 71 -6.13 -30.83 17.10
CA TRP A 71 -6.40 -31.20 18.48
C TRP A 71 -7.73 -30.64 18.97
N LYS A 72 -8.23 -31.28 19.99
CA LYS A 72 -9.50 -30.94 20.64
C LYS A 72 -9.29 -30.74 22.12
N LEU A 73 -9.91 -29.72 22.67
CA LEU A 73 -10.00 -29.49 24.11
C LEU A 73 -10.98 -30.46 24.75
N LYS A 74 -10.74 -30.85 26.00
CA LYS A 74 -11.68 -31.67 26.82
C LYS A 74 -12.99 -30.87 26.98
N ASP A 75 -14.08 -31.60 27.04
CA ASP A 75 -15.44 -31.09 27.21
C ASP A 75 -15.87 -30.07 26.14
N SER A 76 -15.19 -30.07 25.01
CA SER A 76 -15.58 -29.27 23.84
C SER A 76 -16.61 -30.00 23.00
N SER A 77 -17.63 -29.30 22.52
CA SER A 77 -18.66 -29.86 21.63
C SER A 77 -18.21 -29.94 20.17
N VAL A 78 -17.20 -29.15 19.76
CA VAL A 78 -16.74 -29.15 18.37
C VAL A 78 -15.91 -30.36 18.01
N PRO A 79 -15.89 -30.79 16.73
CA PRO A 79 -15.08 -31.92 16.29
C PRO A 79 -13.59 -31.74 16.54
N ALA A 80 -13.08 -30.52 16.31
CA ALA A 80 -11.70 -30.10 16.57
C ALA A 80 -11.69 -28.66 17.05
N SER A 81 -10.92 -28.38 18.11
CA SER A 81 -10.76 -26.99 18.59
C SER A 81 -9.76 -26.23 17.72
N HIS A 82 -8.64 -26.85 17.37
CA HIS A 82 -7.60 -26.24 16.56
C HIS A 82 -7.26 -27.09 15.35
N ILE A 83 -7.18 -26.47 14.20
CA ILE A 83 -6.82 -27.09 12.94
C ILE A 83 -5.69 -26.25 12.33
N ALA A 84 -4.48 -26.80 12.34
CA ALA A 84 -3.31 -26.23 11.71
C ALA A 84 -3.10 -26.90 10.34
N VAL A 85 -2.99 -26.11 9.27
CA VAL A 85 -2.86 -26.67 7.92
C VAL A 85 -2.08 -25.69 7.05
N SER A 86 -1.14 -26.22 6.25
CA SER A 86 -0.45 -25.38 5.24
C SER A 86 -1.41 -24.99 4.10
N ARG A 87 -1.04 -23.99 3.35
CA ARG A 87 -1.82 -23.50 2.19
C ARG A 87 -2.04 -24.57 1.11
N ASP A 88 -1.21 -25.63 1.11
CA ASP A 88 -1.31 -26.75 0.19
C ASP A 88 -1.97 -27.98 0.83
N GLY A 89 -2.23 -27.92 2.13
CA GLY A 89 -2.89 -28.97 2.87
C GLY A 89 -4.41 -29.02 2.65
N GLN A 90 -5.02 -30.17 3.03
CA GLN A 90 -6.45 -30.39 2.85
C GLN A 90 -7.27 -29.71 3.95
N VAL A 91 -8.16 -28.82 3.55
CA VAL A 91 -9.16 -28.19 4.43
C VAL A 91 -10.58 -28.68 4.17
N THR A 92 -10.78 -29.52 3.16
CA THR A 92 -12.09 -30.09 2.83
C THR A 92 -12.65 -30.87 4.01
N GLY A 93 -13.90 -30.64 4.37
CA GLY A 93 -14.54 -31.26 5.52
C GLY A 93 -14.23 -30.61 6.87
N LYS A 94 -13.30 -29.67 6.93
CA LYS A 94 -12.95 -28.91 8.14
C LYS A 94 -13.71 -27.59 8.16
N ARG A 95 -14.14 -27.14 9.35
CA ARG A 95 -14.86 -25.87 9.54
C ARG A 95 -14.37 -25.16 10.79
N ALA A 96 -14.43 -23.84 10.77
CA ALA A 96 -14.16 -22.99 11.93
C ALA A 96 -15.42 -22.19 12.27
N ASN A 97 -15.79 -22.16 13.53
CA ASN A 97 -16.93 -21.37 14.04
C ASN A 97 -16.49 -20.05 14.67
N LYS A 98 -15.19 -19.84 14.92
CA LYS A 98 -14.70 -18.62 15.58
C LYS A 98 -13.78 -17.80 14.72
N ALA A 99 -12.74 -18.41 14.16
CA ALA A 99 -11.79 -17.70 13.33
C ALA A 99 -11.10 -18.61 12.31
N MET A 100 -10.77 -18.04 11.16
CA MET A 100 -9.81 -18.57 10.21
C MET A 100 -8.65 -17.59 10.11
N ILE A 101 -7.46 -18.03 10.44
CA ILE A 101 -6.24 -17.22 10.51
C ILE A 101 -5.34 -17.61 9.34
N PHE A 102 -5.00 -16.66 8.49
CA PHE A 102 -4.09 -16.79 7.36
C PHE A 102 -2.83 -16.00 7.69
N ASP A 103 -1.77 -16.69 8.08
CA ASP A 103 -0.55 -16.10 8.64
C ASP A 103 0.63 -16.41 7.72
N ASP A 104 1.21 -15.39 7.11
CA ASP A 104 2.30 -15.48 6.13
C ASP A 104 1.99 -16.51 5.02
N MET A 105 1.04 -16.20 4.14
CA MET A 105 0.59 -17.11 3.06
C MET A 105 1.56 -17.15 1.88
N THR A 106 2.38 -16.12 1.69
CA THR A 106 3.44 -16.01 0.67
C THR A 106 4.80 -16.26 1.32
N LYS A 107 5.65 -17.07 0.68
CA LYS A 107 6.94 -17.54 1.25
C LYS A 107 8.03 -16.46 1.26
N GLY A 108 7.72 -15.24 0.91
CA GLY A 108 8.69 -14.15 0.89
C GLY A 108 9.10 -13.73 -0.52
N ALA A 109 10.27 -13.12 -0.65
CA ALA A 109 10.75 -12.53 -1.91
C ALA A 109 10.81 -13.55 -3.08
N GLU A 110 11.04 -14.82 -2.81
CA GLU A 110 11.08 -15.88 -3.82
C GLU A 110 9.76 -16.01 -4.61
N GLU A 111 8.64 -15.75 -3.97
CA GLU A 111 7.30 -15.85 -4.56
C GLU A 111 6.69 -14.47 -4.88
N ALA A 112 7.36 -13.39 -4.49
CA ALA A 112 6.85 -12.03 -4.63
C ALA A 112 6.48 -11.66 -6.07
N THR A 113 7.24 -12.18 -7.04
CA THR A 113 7.07 -11.91 -8.49
C THR A 113 6.36 -13.05 -9.23
N ASP A 114 5.94 -14.11 -8.53
CA ASP A 114 5.27 -15.26 -9.16
C ASP A 114 3.75 -15.03 -9.22
N SER A 115 3.28 -14.45 -10.31
CA SER A 115 1.86 -14.19 -10.55
C SER A 115 0.99 -15.46 -10.52
N LEU A 116 1.56 -16.62 -10.92
CA LEU A 116 0.85 -17.90 -10.90
C LEU A 116 0.55 -18.36 -9.47
N ILE A 117 1.52 -18.24 -8.55
CA ILE A 117 1.32 -18.56 -7.13
C ILE A 117 0.26 -17.64 -6.53
N HIS A 118 0.35 -16.32 -6.77
CA HIS A 118 -0.64 -15.37 -6.27
C HIS A 118 -2.05 -15.67 -6.79
N GLN A 119 -2.17 -15.98 -8.08
CA GLN A 119 -3.47 -16.35 -8.66
C GLN A 119 -4.01 -17.68 -8.07
N GLN A 120 -3.16 -18.67 -7.84
CA GLN A 120 -3.57 -19.94 -7.21
C GLN A 120 -4.04 -19.73 -5.78
N LEU A 121 -3.34 -18.91 -4.97
CA LEU A 121 -3.74 -18.60 -3.60
C LEU A 121 -5.09 -17.88 -3.56
N TYR A 122 -5.30 -16.92 -4.45
CA TYR A 122 -6.57 -16.22 -4.55
C TYR A 122 -7.72 -17.14 -5.00
N ASN A 123 -7.47 -18.05 -5.94
CA ASN A 123 -8.46 -19.04 -6.36
C ASN A 123 -8.81 -20.04 -5.22
N LYS A 124 -7.82 -20.45 -4.42
CA LYS A 124 -8.07 -21.26 -3.21
C LYS A 124 -8.92 -20.51 -2.18
N TRP A 125 -8.65 -19.20 -1.99
CA TRP A 125 -9.46 -18.34 -1.13
C TRP A 125 -10.92 -18.30 -1.59
N THR A 126 -11.17 -17.88 -2.80
CA THR A 126 -12.53 -17.67 -3.35
C THR A 126 -13.29 -18.99 -3.55
N GLY A 127 -12.61 -20.02 -4.01
CA GLY A 127 -13.23 -21.32 -4.34
C GLY A 127 -13.39 -22.28 -3.16
N ASN A 128 -12.55 -22.19 -2.14
CA ASN A 128 -12.52 -23.20 -1.07
C ASN A 128 -12.51 -22.60 0.33
N TRP A 129 -11.51 -21.76 0.66
CA TRP A 129 -11.27 -21.40 2.06
C TRP A 129 -12.38 -20.56 2.65
N ILE A 130 -12.93 -19.59 1.92
CA ILE A 130 -14.05 -18.74 2.37
C ILE A 130 -15.26 -19.55 2.82
N ASN A 131 -15.44 -20.75 2.25
CA ASN A 131 -16.56 -21.65 2.55
C ASN A 131 -16.32 -22.55 3.77
N ARG A 132 -15.16 -22.40 4.46
CA ARG A 132 -14.85 -23.19 5.67
C ARG A 132 -15.33 -22.54 6.96
N ARG A 133 -15.94 -21.38 6.88
CA ARG A 133 -16.63 -20.76 8.02
C ARG A 133 -17.87 -21.56 8.40
N ASP A 134 -18.11 -21.62 9.69
CA ASP A 134 -19.32 -22.23 10.28
C ASP A 134 -20.17 -21.11 10.92
N GLY A 135 -20.95 -20.44 10.08
CA GLY A 135 -21.76 -19.27 10.45
C GLY A 135 -21.10 -17.91 10.19
N ASP A 136 -21.94 -16.87 10.23
CA ASP A 136 -21.54 -15.49 9.88
C ASP A 136 -20.66 -14.81 10.93
N SER A 137 -20.63 -15.36 12.15
CA SER A 137 -19.78 -14.85 13.24
C SER A 137 -18.30 -15.22 13.09
N THR A 138 -17.95 -16.16 12.21
CA THR A 138 -16.57 -16.59 11.98
C THR A 138 -15.77 -15.45 11.35
N LYS A 139 -14.66 -15.07 12.00
CA LYS A 139 -13.78 -14.01 11.54
C LYS A 139 -12.70 -14.54 10.61
N PHE A 140 -12.41 -13.81 9.56
CA PHE A 140 -11.21 -14.00 8.74
C PHE A 140 -10.13 -13.03 9.21
N VAL A 141 -8.95 -13.54 9.53
CA VAL A 141 -7.81 -12.76 10.02
C VAL A 141 -6.63 -13.04 9.10
N PHE A 142 -6.17 -12.05 8.41
CA PHE A 142 -5.00 -12.13 7.54
C PHE A 142 -3.84 -11.37 8.19
N ALA A 143 -2.68 -12.00 8.26
CA ALA A 143 -1.46 -11.38 8.73
C ALA A 143 -0.30 -11.80 7.83
N GLY A 144 0.59 -10.88 7.54
CA GLY A 144 1.73 -11.15 6.69
C GLY A 144 2.42 -9.88 6.23
N THR A 145 3.37 -10.03 5.35
CA THR A 145 3.99 -8.97 4.58
C THR A 145 3.31 -8.92 3.21
N MET A 146 3.01 -7.74 2.71
CA MET A 146 2.50 -7.57 1.35
C MET A 146 3.68 -7.55 0.38
N TRP A 147 3.95 -8.70 -0.26
CA TRP A 147 5.11 -8.88 -1.12
C TRP A 147 4.94 -8.31 -2.52
N SER A 148 3.70 -8.13 -2.98
CA SER A 148 3.40 -7.53 -4.28
C SER A 148 1.99 -6.97 -4.32
N PRO A 149 1.61 -6.18 -5.35
CA PRO A 149 0.22 -5.77 -5.59
C PRO A 149 -0.74 -6.96 -5.75
N GLU A 150 -0.24 -8.08 -6.28
CA GLU A 150 -1.02 -9.29 -6.52
C GLU A 150 -1.10 -10.24 -5.32
N ASP A 151 -0.35 -9.94 -4.24
CA ASP A 151 -0.38 -10.74 -3.01
C ASP A 151 -1.80 -10.88 -2.49
N ILE A 152 -2.12 -12.07 -1.98
CA ILE A 152 -3.47 -12.39 -1.47
C ILE A 152 -3.99 -11.38 -0.45
N LEU A 153 -3.11 -10.83 0.42
CA LEU A 153 -3.51 -9.80 1.38
C LEU A 153 -4.00 -8.55 0.66
N ASN A 154 -3.24 -8.07 -0.32
CA ASN A 154 -3.57 -6.85 -1.04
C ASN A 154 -4.83 -7.03 -1.89
N ARG A 155 -4.97 -8.16 -2.58
CA ARG A 155 -6.18 -8.47 -3.37
C ARG A 155 -7.45 -8.52 -2.51
N ILE A 156 -7.38 -9.14 -1.33
CA ILE A 156 -8.53 -9.16 -0.40
C ILE A 156 -8.87 -7.75 0.11
N ILE A 157 -7.87 -6.91 0.37
CA ILE A 157 -8.10 -5.52 0.75
C ILE A 157 -8.80 -4.78 -0.39
N GLN A 158 -8.35 -4.92 -1.64
CA GLN A 158 -8.96 -4.31 -2.82
C GLN A 158 -10.41 -4.79 -3.02
N ASP A 159 -10.67 -6.08 -2.90
CA ASP A 159 -12.02 -6.65 -2.99
C ASP A 159 -12.96 -6.05 -1.92
N ARG A 160 -12.46 -5.90 -0.69
CA ARG A 160 -13.24 -5.34 0.41
C ARG A 160 -13.48 -3.84 0.22
N GLU A 161 -12.49 -3.11 -0.26
CA GLU A 161 -12.61 -1.68 -0.58
C GLU A 161 -13.59 -1.43 -1.74
N ALA A 162 -13.65 -2.33 -2.72
CA ALA A 162 -14.64 -2.26 -3.80
C ALA A 162 -16.09 -2.43 -3.30
N ILE A 163 -16.30 -3.20 -2.23
CA ILE A 163 -17.62 -3.41 -1.61
C ILE A 163 -17.98 -2.25 -0.67
N SER A 164 -17.02 -1.82 0.15
CA SER A 164 -17.23 -0.78 1.16
C SER A 164 -15.93 0.01 1.35
N GLU A 165 -15.97 1.31 1.05
CA GLU A 165 -14.82 2.21 1.12
C GLU A 165 -14.09 2.11 2.48
N LEU A 166 -12.77 1.97 2.43
CA LEU A 166 -11.89 2.00 3.58
C LEU A 166 -11.53 3.45 3.93
N VAL A 167 -11.87 3.88 5.12
CA VAL A 167 -11.56 5.21 5.64
C VAL A 167 -10.58 5.13 6.81
N PRO A 168 -9.68 6.12 6.95
CA PRO A 168 -8.78 6.15 8.10
C PRO A 168 -9.56 6.16 9.42
N SER A 169 -9.13 5.33 10.37
CA SER A 169 -9.74 5.29 11.71
C SER A 169 -9.53 6.63 12.42
N LYS A 170 -10.59 7.15 13.03
CA LYS A 170 -10.52 8.35 13.87
C LYS A 170 -9.79 8.12 15.20
N LYS A 171 -9.58 6.87 15.57
CA LYS A 171 -9.10 6.46 16.89
C LYS A 171 -7.66 5.97 16.86
N PHE A 172 -7.25 5.34 15.77
CA PHE A 172 -5.96 4.68 15.69
C PHE A 172 -5.20 5.10 14.41
N LYS A 173 -3.94 5.50 14.55
CA LYS A 173 -3.03 5.72 13.43
C LYS A 173 -2.73 4.39 12.73
N TYR A 174 -2.53 4.41 11.43
CA TYR A 174 -2.24 3.22 10.59
C TYR A 174 -3.36 2.16 10.57
N VAL A 175 -4.58 2.55 10.91
CA VAL A 175 -5.77 1.69 10.86
C VAL A 175 -6.79 2.32 9.91
N TRP A 176 -7.35 1.48 9.05
CA TRP A 176 -8.48 1.82 8.17
C TRP A 176 -9.65 0.92 8.51
N GLU A 177 -10.83 1.47 8.46
CA GLU A 177 -12.08 0.77 8.77
C GLU A 177 -13.02 0.92 7.58
N SER A 178 -13.69 -0.17 7.16
CA SER A 178 -14.73 -0.06 6.14
C SER A 178 -15.95 0.68 6.68
N LYS A 179 -16.64 1.44 5.83
CA LYS A 179 -17.83 2.21 6.23
C LYS A 179 -18.96 1.32 6.77
N ASP A 180 -19.03 0.07 6.33
CA ASP A 180 -19.98 -0.93 6.82
C ASP A 180 -19.55 -1.59 8.15
N GLY A 181 -18.38 -1.26 8.68
CA GLY A 181 -17.84 -1.79 9.93
C GLY A 181 -17.43 -3.26 9.90
N THR A 182 -17.37 -3.88 8.71
CA THR A 182 -17.08 -5.33 8.58
C THR A 182 -15.60 -5.63 8.41
N THR A 183 -14.78 -4.65 8.02
CA THR A 183 -13.37 -4.83 7.69
C THR A 183 -12.50 -3.80 8.41
N VAL A 184 -11.40 -4.27 8.98
CA VAL A 184 -10.35 -3.43 9.56
C VAL A 184 -9.03 -3.81 8.91
N VAL A 185 -8.29 -2.82 8.43
CA VAL A 185 -6.97 -2.98 7.84
C VAL A 185 -5.95 -2.22 8.69
N ILE A 186 -4.86 -2.88 9.06
CA ILE A 186 -3.76 -2.30 9.81
C ILE A 186 -2.51 -2.37 8.94
N ARG A 187 -1.95 -1.23 8.55
CA ARG A 187 -0.70 -1.12 7.80
C ARG A 187 0.26 -0.21 8.56
N VAL A 188 1.31 -0.77 9.12
CA VAL A 188 2.29 0.00 9.89
C VAL A 188 3.57 0.09 9.07
N PRO A 189 3.89 1.26 8.47
CA PRO A 189 5.14 1.45 7.76
C PRO A 189 6.31 1.52 8.74
N LEU A 190 7.53 1.23 8.29
CA LEU A 190 8.72 1.40 9.11
C LEU A 190 9.03 2.88 9.34
N LEU A 191 8.95 3.71 8.30
CA LEU A 191 9.07 5.16 8.41
C LEU A 191 7.71 5.83 8.17
N ASP A 192 7.38 6.80 9.00
CA ASP A 192 6.14 7.57 8.90
C ASP A 192 6.26 8.74 7.88
N GLU A 193 5.21 9.57 7.84
CA GLU A 193 5.13 10.75 6.97
C GLU A 193 6.16 11.85 7.27
N ASN A 194 6.80 11.79 8.44
CA ASN A 194 7.87 12.71 8.86
C ASN A 194 9.27 12.11 8.67
N ASP A 195 9.35 10.94 8.01
CA ASP A 195 10.59 10.17 7.83
C ASP A 195 11.19 9.72 9.18
N GLU A 196 10.33 9.43 10.18
CA GLU A 196 10.70 8.89 11.48
C GLU A 196 10.20 7.46 11.66
N THR A 197 10.99 6.62 12.36
CA THR A 197 10.58 5.24 12.64
C THR A 197 9.30 5.19 13.47
N THR A 198 8.39 4.31 13.07
CA THR A 198 7.14 4.09 13.79
C THR A 198 7.31 3.25 15.06
N CYS A 199 8.46 2.57 15.23
CA CYS A 199 8.76 1.75 16.41
C CYS A 199 10.22 1.86 16.83
N LYS A 200 10.55 2.89 17.61
CA LYS A 200 11.89 3.16 18.14
C LYS A 200 12.46 2.03 19.04
N ALA A 201 11.56 1.20 19.59
CA ALA A 201 11.99 0.06 20.42
C ALA A 201 12.57 -1.11 19.59
N ILE A 202 12.29 -1.15 18.29
CA ILE A 202 12.78 -2.19 17.36
C ILE A 202 13.94 -1.67 16.53
N MET A 203 13.83 -0.44 16.01
CA MET A 203 14.82 0.17 15.12
C MET A 203 14.81 1.68 15.28
N THR A 204 15.97 2.30 15.35
CA THR A 204 16.08 3.77 15.40
C THR A 204 15.76 4.39 14.04
N THR A 205 15.48 5.69 14.00
CA THR A 205 15.20 6.40 12.74
C THR A 205 16.43 6.38 11.82
N GLU A 206 17.62 6.53 12.38
CA GLU A 206 18.89 6.50 11.64
C GLU A 206 19.11 5.13 10.99
N GLU A 207 18.93 4.05 11.75
CA GLU A 207 19.03 2.68 11.23
C GLU A 207 17.99 2.42 10.13
N ALA A 208 16.75 2.88 10.31
CA ALA A 208 15.69 2.71 9.31
C ALA A 208 15.99 3.46 8.00
N ARG A 209 16.60 4.66 8.11
CA ARG A 209 17.04 5.43 6.93
C ARG A 209 18.20 4.77 6.20
N LEU A 210 19.22 4.28 6.96
CA LEU A 210 20.32 3.52 6.37
C LEU A 210 19.82 2.25 5.68
N LEU A 211 18.87 1.56 6.29
CA LEU A 211 18.26 0.36 5.69
C LEU A 211 17.54 0.71 4.38
N ARG A 212 16.82 1.83 4.33
CA ARG A 212 16.19 2.32 3.10
C ARG A 212 17.22 2.55 1.99
N ASP A 213 18.33 3.19 2.33
CA ASP A 213 19.35 3.60 1.35
C ASP A 213 20.09 2.40 0.71
N VAL A 214 20.05 1.22 1.35
CA VAL A 214 20.70 -0.01 0.87
C VAL A 214 19.69 -1.06 0.37
N THR A 215 18.38 -0.79 0.51
CA THR A 215 17.31 -1.71 0.09
C THR A 215 16.76 -1.24 -1.25
N ASP A 216 16.54 -2.16 -2.19
CA ASP A 216 15.87 -1.81 -3.45
C ASP A 216 14.45 -1.28 -3.22
N ASP A 217 13.97 -0.46 -4.15
CA ASP A 217 12.71 0.26 -4.00
C ASP A 217 11.51 -0.68 -3.87
N PHE A 218 11.53 -1.82 -4.57
CA PHE A 218 10.46 -2.81 -4.48
C PHE A 218 10.40 -3.46 -3.09
N GLN A 219 11.52 -3.98 -2.60
CA GLN A 219 11.59 -4.56 -1.26
C GLN A 219 11.25 -3.51 -0.19
N TRP A 220 11.77 -2.28 -0.33
CA TRP A 220 11.47 -1.20 0.58
C TRP A 220 9.97 -0.92 0.65
N ALA A 221 9.32 -0.73 -0.49
CA ALA A 221 7.88 -0.44 -0.55
C ALA A 221 7.05 -1.58 0.03
N CYS A 222 7.30 -2.81 -0.40
CA CYS A 222 6.51 -3.98 -0.01
C CYS A 222 6.76 -4.39 1.45
N VAL A 223 8.05 -4.62 1.82
CA VAL A 223 8.40 -5.25 3.10
C VAL A 223 8.36 -4.26 4.25
N TYR A 224 8.91 -3.06 4.03
CA TYR A 224 9.10 -2.09 5.11
C TYR A 224 8.01 -1.04 5.17
N GLN A 225 7.49 -0.57 4.03
CA GLN A 225 6.44 0.44 4.01
C GLN A 225 5.02 -0.14 3.90
N GLN A 226 4.89 -1.45 3.67
CA GLN A 226 3.60 -2.13 3.51
C GLN A 226 2.74 -1.46 2.40
N ASP A 227 3.39 -0.98 1.35
CA ASP A 227 2.80 -0.28 0.22
C ASP A 227 3.32 -0.91 -1.08
N PRO A 228 2.77 -2.07 -1.46
CA PRO A 228 3.30 -2.89 -2.55
C PRO A 228 3.26 -2.14 -3.89
N ILE A 229 4.38 -2.25 -4.61
CA ILE A 229 4.55 -1.78 -5.98
C ILE A 229 4.84 -2.96 -6.90
N PRO A 230 4.60 -2.88 -8.21
CA PRO A 230 4.99 -3.92 -9.14
C PRO A 230 6.51 -4.19 -9.09
N ALA A 231 6.91 -5.47 -9.15
CA ALA A 231 8.32 -5.86 -9.09
C ALA A 231 9.05 -5.74 -10.43
N GLU A 232 8.31 -5.94 -11.52
CA GLU A 232 8.85 -5.94 -12.89
C GLU A 232 7.96 -5.09 -13.79
N GLY A 233 8.52 -4.61 -14.92
CA GLY A 233 7.76 -3.91 -15.94
C GLY A 233 7.44 -2.45 -15.60
N LEU A 234 8.15 -1.84 -14.66
CA LEU A 234 8.00 -0.40 -14.39
C LEU A 234 8.48 0.39 -15.60
N ASP A 235 7.55 1.00 -16.30
CA ASP A 235 7.82 1.74 -17.53
C ASP A 235 8.64 3.00 -17.31
N PHE A 236 8.68 3.49 -16.09
CA PHE A 236 9.40 4.69 -15.68
C PHE A 236 10.20 4.46 -14.40
N ALA A 237 10.77 3.25 -14.22
CA ALA A 237 11.68 3.00 -13.10
C ALA A 237 12.73 4.09 -12.97
N ASP A 238 13.10 4.45 -11.75
CA ASP A 238 13.98 5.60 -11.47
C ASP A 238 15.31 5.52 -12.23
N GLU A 239 15.84 4.31 -12.40
CA GLU A 239 17.06 4.03 -13.14
C GLU A 239 16.96 4.31 -14.66
N LEU A 240 15.73 4.38 -15.17
CA LEU A 240 15.43 4.68 -16.57
C LEU A 240 15.20 6.16 -16.83
N LEU A 241 15.17 6.98 -15.78
CA LEU A 241 14.93 8.42 -15.86
C LEU A 241 16.24 9.20 -15.80
N ASN A 242 16.27 10.36 -16.46
CA ASN A 242 17.41 11.27 -16.32
C ASN A 242 17.23 12.14 -15.08
N HIS A 243 18.34 12.37 -14.37
CA HIS A 243 18.37 13.24 -13.20
C HIS A 243 19.29 14.42 -13.40
N TYR A 244 19.04 15.52 -12.69
CA TYR A 244 19.87 16.71 -12.70
C TYR A 244 20.11 17.24 -11.28
N GLU A 245 21.36 17.48 -10.94
CA GLU A 245 21.73 18.09 -9.66
C GLU A 245 21.53 19.60 -9.67
N GLN A 246 21.80 20.23 -10.81
CA GLN A 246 21.66 21.67 -11.05
C GLN A 246 21.16 21.88 -12.47
N LEU A 247 20.39 22.96 -12.69
CA LEU A 247 20.03 23.36 -14.05
C LEU A 247 21.30 23.65 -14.85
N PRO A 248 21.35 23.26 -16.14
CA PRO A 248 22.54 23.45 -16.94
C PRO A 248 22.94 24.93 -17.06
N VAL A 249 24.25 25.17 -16.98
CA VAL A 249 24.86 26.50 -17.08
C VAL A 249 25.87 26.52 -18.22
N ASN A 250 26.11 27.70 -18.77
CA ASN A 250 27.18 27.94 -19.73
C ASN A 250 28.56 28.04 -19.03
N GLU A 251 29.61 28.26 -19.80
CA GLU A 251 30.99 28.42 -19.29
C GLU A 251 31.17 29.54 -18.27
N ASN A 252 30.27 30.53 -18.26
CA ASN A 252 30.27 31.65 -17.32
C ASN A 252 29.38 31.37 -16.08
N GLY A 253 28.85 30.18 -15.88
CA GLY A 253 27.99 29.83 -14.77
C GLY A 253 26.55 30.36 -14.85
N ILE A 254 26.14 30.89 -16.03
CA ILE A 254 24.80 31.42 -16.27
C ILE A 254 23.91 30.29 -16.77
N SER A 255 22.69 30.12 -16.20
CA SER A 255 21.74 29.11 -16.66
C SER A 255 21.43 29.29 -18.14
N ILE A 256 21.51 28.18 -18.89
CA ILE A 256 21.08 28.12 -20.29
C ILE A 256 19.60 27.79 -20.45
N CYS A 257 18.93 27.44 -19.37
CA CYS A 257 17.49 27.23 -19.39
C CYS A 257 16.75 28.58 -19.55
N SER A 258 15.56 28.50 -20.12
CA SER A 258 14.65 29.65 -20.25
C SER A 258 14.40 30.33 -18.91
N ASN A 259 14.24 31.65 -18.93
CA ASN A 259 13.85 32.43 -17.75
C ASN A 259 12.36 32.20 -17.36
N TYR A 260 11.59 31.64 -18.28
CA TYR A 260 10.18 31.27 -18.09
C TYR A 260 10.02 29.79 -17.88
N SER A 261 8.86 29.39 -17.37
CA SER A 261 8.51 27.97 -17.15
C SER A 261 7.26 27.61 -17.96
N LEU A 262 7.12 26.30 -18.17
CA LEU A 262 5.97 25.67 -18.83
C LEU A 262 5.30 24.75 -17.81
N ALA A 263 3.97 24.63 -17.87
CA ALA A 263 3.26 23.67 -17.03
C ALA A 263 2.18 22.93 -17.81
N VAL A 264 1.88 21.73 -17.37
CA VAL A 264 0.75 20.92 -17.88
C VAL A 264 -0.14 20.55 -16.71
N LEU A 265 -1.41 20.90 -16.78
CA LEU A 265 -2.39 20.64 -15.75
C LEU A 265 -3.32 19.50 -16.19
N ASP A 266 -3.19 18.35 -15.52
CA ASP A 266 -4.14 17.24 -15.63
C ASP A 266 -5.19 17.39 -14.52
N THR A 267 -6.47 17.46 -14.92
CA THR A 267 -7.59 17.75 -14.04
C THR A 267 -8.37 16.49 -13.70
N THR A 268 -8.87 16.40 -12.46
CA THR A 268 -9.74 15.28 -12.04
C THR A 268 -11.18 15.71 -11.90
N ARG A 269 -12.13 14.87 -12.33
CA ARG A 269 -13.57 15.21 -12.33
C ARG A 269 -14.21 15.27 -10.93
N ARG A 270 -13.69 14.58 -9.90
CA ARG A 270 -14.39 14.44 -8.59
C ARG A 270 -13.46 14.31 -7.38
N GLY A 271 -12.20 14.72 -7.46
CA GLY A 271 -11.25 14.58 -6.34
C GLY A 271 -10.91 13.13 -5.95
N LYS A 272 -11.26 12.16 -6.83
CA LYS A 272 -10.91 10.74 -6.61
C LYS A 272 -9.47 10.43 -6.99
N ASP A 273 -8.96 11.10 -8.04
CA ASP A 273 -7.58 10.98 -8.52
C ASP A 273 -6.77 12.22 -8.13
N ASN A 274 -5.46 12.17 -8.31
CA ASN A 274 -4.61 13.33 -8.05
C ASN A 274 -4.75 14.35 -9.18
N VAL A 275 -4.90 15.64 -8.82
CA VAL A 275 -4.61 16.76 -9.72
C VAL A 275 -3.10 16.83 -9.87
N SER A 276 -2.62 16.89 -11.10
CA SER A 276 -1.19 16.93 -11.42
C SER A 276 -0.86 18.16 -12.26
N MET A 277 0.09 19.00 -11.80
CA MET A 277 0.60 20.13 -12.56
C MET A 277 2.14 20.19 -12.47
N PRO A 278 2.88 19.33 -13.19
CA PRO A 278 4.32 19.45 -13.30
C PRO A 278 4.74 20.72 -14.02
N ILE A 279 5.81 21.35 -13.51
CA ILE A 279 6.35 22.62 -13.97
C ILE A 279 7.77 22.40 -14.47
N PHE A 280 8.06 22.86 -15.67
CA PHE A 280 9.32 22.62 -16.36
C PHE A 280 10.00 23.91 -16.80
N LYS A 281 11.34 23.88 -16.79
CA LYS A 281 12.20 24.76 -17.58
C LYS A 281 12.79 23.99 -18.76
N THR A 282 13.19 24.68 -19.81
CA THR A 282 13.79 24.06 -20.99
C THR A 282 15.06 24.77 -21.43
N ASP A 283 16.02 24.03 -21.94
CA ASP A 283 17.21 24.54 -22.66
C ASP A 283 16.99 24.63 -24.18
N GLY A 284 15.74 24.44 -24.63
CA GLY A 284 15.37 24.34 -26.04
C GLY A 284 15.35 22.93 -26.61
N ARG A 285 15.92 21.97 -25.88
CA ARG A 285 15.93 20.53 -26.26
C ARG A 285 15.35 19.67 -25.16
N ASN A 286 15.82 19.86 -23.94
CA ASN A 286 15.45 19.06 -22.78
C ASN A 286 14.51 19.84 -21.85
N TYR A 287 13.75 19.11 -21.04
CA TYR A 287 12.80 19.66 -20.07
C TYR A 287 13.21 19.23 -18.66
N TYR A 288 13.39 20.18 -17.77
CA TYR A 288 13.80 19.98 -16.38
C TYR A 288 12.63 20.26 -15.46
N MET A 289 12.09 19.22 -14.82
CA MET A 289 10.98 19.38 -13.88
C MET A 289 11.47 20.07 -12.61
N ILE A 290 11.08 21.33 -12.42
CA ILE A 290 11.53 22.17 -11.30
C ILE A 290 10.60 22.10 -10.10
N ASP A 291 9.30 21.89 -10.33
CA ASP A 291 8.27 21.80 -9.28
C ASP A 291 7.03 21.07 -9.78
N VAL A 292 6.07 20.77 -8.88
CA VAL A 292 4.79 20.14 -9.24
C VAL A 292 3.73 20.39 -8.17
N ILE A 293 2.48 20.57 -8.58
CA ILE A 293 1.31 20.32 -7.72
C ILE A 293 0.90 18.87 -7.94
N PHE A 294 0.81 18.08 -6.85
CA PHE A 294 0.35 16.69 -6.93
C PHE A 294 -0.50 16.35 -5.71
N LYS A 295 -1.83 16.54 -5.83
CA LYS A 295 -2.75 16.51 -4.69
C LYS A 295 -4.07 15.85 -5.02
N LYS A 296 -4.57 15.03 -4.09
CA LYS A 296 -5.91 14.46 -4.13
C LYS A 296 -6.91 15.43 -3.50
N LYS A 297 -7.26 16.48 -4.26
CA LYS A 297 -8.18 17.54 -3.86
C LYS A 297 -9.12 17.92 -5.01
N ALA A 298 -10.24 18.56 -4.68
CA ALA A 298 -11.10 19.15 -5.70
C ALA A 298 -10.39 20.33 -6.38
N MET A 299 -10.61 20.52 -7.68
CA MET A 299 -10.01 21.62 -8.44
C MET A 299 -10.27 22.98 -7.81
N THR A 300 -11.46 23.19 -7.26
CA THR A 300 -11.87 24.45 -6.61
C THR A 300 -11.01 24.81 -5.40
N GLU A 301 -10.36 23.84 -4.76
CA GLU A 301 -9.46 24.06 -3.62
C GLU A 301 -8.02 24.39 -4.06
N LEU A 302 -7.71 24.25 -5.36
CA LEU A 302 -6.35 24.39 -5.90
C LEU A 302 -6.16 25.63 -6.77
N TYR A 303 -7.22 26.37 -7.09
CA TYR A 303 -7.11 27.54 -7.99
C TYR A 303 -6.09 28.56 -7.51
N GLU A 304 -6.15 28.97 -6.24
CA GLU A 304 -5.21 29.93 -5.68
C GLU A 304 -3.76 29.41 -5.69
N GLU A 305 -3.57 28.12 -5.43
CA GLU A 305 -2.26 27.50 -5.48
C GLU A 305 -1.72 27.44 -6.91
N ILE A 306 -2.56 27.12 -7.90
CA ILE A 306 -2.18 27.15 -9.32
C ILE A 306 -1.72 28.55 -9.72
N ILE A 307 -2.48 29.59 -9.36
CA ILE A 307 -2.12 30.97 -9.67
C ILE A 307 -0.82 31.39 -8.95
N ALA A 308 -0.66 30.99 -7.68
CA ALA A 308 0.58 31.26 -6.93
C ALA A 308 1.81 30.59 -7.60
N LYS A 309 1.66 29.35 -8.11
CA LYS A 309 2.73 28.67 -8.85
C LYS A 309 3.03 29.29 -10.20
N ILE A 310 2.02 29.83 -10.89
CA ILE A 310 2.23 30.60 -12.12
C ILE A 310 3.10 31.83 -11.85
N GLU A 311 2.83 32.55 -10.77
CA GLU A 311 3.61 33.73 -10.37
C GLU A 311 5.02 33.32 -9.88
N GLU A 312 5.14 32.37 -8.94
CA GLU A 312 6.39 31.91 -8.34
C GLU A 312 7.41 31.46 -9.39
N HIS A 313 6.97 30.66 -10.37
CA HIS A 313 7.83 30.05 -11.38
C HIS A 313 7.82 30.80 -12.72
N HIS A 314 7.15 31.93 -12.81
CA HIS A 314 7.00 32.72 -14.04
C HIS A 314 6.55 31.82 -15.22
N ILE A 315 5.42 31.12 -15.04
CA ILE A 315 4.87 30.21 -16.04
C ILE A 315 4.25 31.02 -17.15
N THR A 316 4.81 30.95 -18.36
CA THR A 316 4.32 31.66 -19.53
C THR A 316 3.37 30.85 -20.39
N TRP A 317 3.39 29.53 -20.22
CA TRP A 317 2.52 28.65 -20.95
C TRP A 317 1.99 27.54 -20.04
N LEU A 318 0.68 27.53 -19.83
CA LEU A 318 -0.05 26.48 -19.12
C LEU A 318 -0.93 25.71 -20.12
N VAL A 319 -0.70 24.41 -20.25
CA VAL A 319 -1.56 23.52 -21.02
C VAL A 319 -2.50 22.80 -20.07
N ILE A 320 -3.81 22.91 -20.27
CA ILE A 320 -4.81 22.18 -19.52
C ILE A 320 -5.26 20.97 -20.35
N GLU A 321 -5.09 19.76 -19.83
CA GLU A 321 -5.73 18.59 -20.40
C GLU A 321 -7.20 18.59 -19.98
N ASN A 322 -8.06 19.05 -20.88
CA ASN A 322 -9.47 19.24 -20.60
C ASN A 322 -10.31 18.27 -21.43
N ASN A 323 -10.87 17.25 -20.77
CA ASN A 323 -11.77 16.31 -21.46
C ASN A 323 -13.26 16.65 -21.25
N THR A 324 -13.61 17.66 -20.44
CA THR A 324 -15.02 17.84 -20.03
C THR A 324 -15.46 19.19 -19.49
N ASP A 325 -14.56 20.10 -19.13
CA ASP A 325 -14.96 21.37 -18.48
C ASP A 325 -14.26 22.58 -19.14
N THR A 326 -14.97 23.20 -20.07
CA THR A 326 -14.49 24.41 -20.76
C THR A 326 -14.48 25.68 -19.87
N SER A 327 -15.04 25.60 -18.65
CA SER A 327 -15.13 26.74 -17.74
C SER A 327 -13.83 27.02 -17.00
N LEU A 328 -12.97 26.02 -16.81
CA LEU A 328 -11.73 26.13 -16.03
C LEU A 328 -10.76 27.16 -16.62
N LYS A 329 -10.54 27.11 -17.93
CA LYS A 329 -9.66 28.09 -18.60
C LYS A 329 -10.15 29.51 -18.38
N VAL A 330 -11.46 29.77 -18.62
CA VAL A 330 -12.06 31.08 -18.44
C VAL A 330 -11.92 31.58 -17.01
N LEU A 331 -12.08 30.72 -16.04
CA LEU A 331 -11.92 31.07 -14.63
C LEU A 331 -10.47 31.44 -14.29
N LEU A 332 -9.51 30.61 -14.72
CA LEU A 332 -8.09 30.88 -14.46
C LEU A 332 -7.61 32.13 -15.18
N ASP A 333 -8.03 32.36 -16.45
CA ASP A 333 -7.73 33.60 -17.19
C ASP A 333 -8.23 34.84 -16.42
N LYS A 334 -9.46 34.80 -15.90
CA LYS A 334 -10.02 35.87 -15.08
C LYS A 334 -9.22 36.10 -13.79
N MET A 335 -8.84 35.03 -13.07
CA MET A 335 -8.04 35.16 -11.85
C MET A 335 -6.65 35.72 -12.12
N LEU A 336 -6.03 35.36 -13.24
CA LEU A 336 -4.75 35.94 -13.67
C LEU A 336 -4.89 37.46 -13.98
N GLU A 337 -5.95 37.85 -14.67
CA GLU A 337 -6.25 39.26 -14.98
C GLU A 337 -6.47 40.05 -13.68
N GLU A 338 -7.25 39.53 -12.72
CA GLU A 338 -7.47 40.17 -11.42
C GLU A 338 -6.17 40.38 -10.62
N LYS A 339 -5.15 39.51 -10.80
CA LYS A 339 -3.80 39.64 -10.21
C LYS A 339 -2.80 40.43 -11.08
N GLY A 340 -3.23 40.91 -12.24
CA GLY A 340 -2.35 41.66 -13.16
C GLY A 340 -1.29 40.77 -13.84
N ILE A 341 -1.52 39.46 -13.95
CA ILE A 341 -0.61 38.50 -14.58
C ILE A 341 -1.04 38.30 -16.04
N TYR A 342 -0.38 39.02 -16.98
CA TYR A 342 -0.70 38.97 -18.41
C TYR A 342 0.28 38.17 -19.26
N TYR A 343 1.33 37.64 -18.67
CA TYR A 343 2.38 36.90 -19.38
C TYR A 343 2.09 35.38 -19.53
N CYS A 344 1.09 34.86 -18.84
CA CYS A 344 0.74 33.44 -18.91
C CYS A 344 -0.33 33.20 -19.98
N SER A 345 -0.03 32.37 -20.96
CA SER A 345 -0.99 31.91 -21.98
C SER A 345 -1.54 30.52 -21.58
N ILE A 346 -2.86 30.41 -21.42
CA ILE A 346 -3.54 29.14 -21.12
C ILE A 346 -4.10 28.55 -22.40
N THR A 347 -3.71 27.31 -22.72
CA THR A 347 -4.22 26.53 -23.85
C THR A 347 -4.89 25.24 -23.36
N GLU A 348 -5.96 24.84 -24.04
CA GLU A 348 -6.65 23.59 -23.74
C GLU A 348 -6.27 22.53 -24.77
N LYS A 349 -6.00 21.32 -24.30
CA LYS A 349 -5.73 20.17 -25.16
C LYS A 349 -6.74 19.07 -24.84
N TYR A 350 -7.38 18.57 -25.88
CA TYR A 350 -8.31 17.44 -25.81
C TYR A 350 -7.61 16.17 -26.26
N SER A 351 -7.76 15.09 -25.53
CA SER A 351 -7.21 13.80 -25.91
C SER A 351 -8.31 12.83 -26.30
N THR A 352 -8.19 12.28 -27.49
CA THR A 352 -9.10 11.24 -28.01
C THR A 352 -8.53 9.82 -27.88
N GLN A 353 -7.23 9.69 -27.65
CA GLN A 353 -6.57 8.40 -27.47
C GLN A 353 -6.72 7.89 -26.04
N LYS A 354 -6.74 6.56 -25.85
CA LYS A 354 -6.69 5.95 -24.53
C LYS A 354 -5.41 6.36 -23.80
N LYS A 355 -5.52 6.63 -22.49
CA LYS A 355 -4.40 7.11 -21.65
C LYS A 355 -3.16 6.19 -21.75
N GLU A 356 -3.35 4.89 -21.62
CA GLU A 356 -2.29 3.88 -21.71
C GLU A 356 -1.52 3.95 -23.04
N GLN A 357 -2.24 4.06 -24.16
CA GLN A 357 -1.61 4.15 -25.47
C GLN A 357 -0.78 5.43 -25.62
N ARG A 358 -1.28 6.55 -25.10
CA ARG A 358 -0.52 7.83 -25.12
C ARG A 358 0.76 7.74 -24.29
N ILE A 359 0.69 7.11 -23.12
CA ILE A 359 1.85 6.93 -22.25
C ILE A 359 2.88 6.05 -22.98
N LYS A 360 2.43 4.94 -23.57
CA LYS A 360 3.27 4.00 -24.31
C LYS A 360 3.97 4.65 -25.50
N ASP A 361 3.23 5.43 -26.29
CA ASP A 361 3.76 6.12 -27.47
C ASP A 361 4.80 7.20 -27.10
N ASN A 362 4.69 7.80 -25.90
CA ASN A 362 5.56 8.90 -25.46
C ASN A 362 6.66 8.46 -24.46
N GLN A 363 6.69 7.21 -24.02
CA GLN A 363 7.62 6.70 -23.02
C GLN A 363 9.09 6.96 -23.41
N GLY A 364 9.48 6.65 -24.65
CA GLY A 364 10.84 6.88 -25.15
C GLY A 364 11.22 8.36 -25.19
N THR A 365 10.28 9.23 -25.51
CA THR A 365 10.47 10.70 -25.51
C THR A 365 10.69 11.23 -24.11
N LEU A 366 9.87 10.76 -23.15
CA LEU A 366 9.99 11.15 -21.73
C LEU A 366 11.36 10.76 -21.19
N ARG A 367 11.76 9.49 -21.36
CA ARG A 367 13.07 9.00 -20.91
C ARG A 367 14.25 9.72 -21.55
N LYS A 368 14.10 10.21 -22.77
CA LYS A 368 15.19 10.88 -23.51
C LYS A 368 15.31 12.37 -23.20
N LEU A 369 14.19 13.06 -23.02
CA LEU A 369 14.15 14.53 -22.99
C LEU A 369 13.80 15.13 -21.63
N MET A 370 13.19 14.35 -20.71
CA MET A 370 12.80 14.86 -19.40
C MET A 370 13.85 14.53 -18.34
N TYR A 371 14.10 15.50 -17.47
CA TYR A 371 15.05 15.44 -16.36
C TYR A 371 14.35 15.76 -15.06
N PHE A 372 14.63 14.96 -14.03
CA PHE A 372 14.01 15.07 -12.71
C PHE A 372 15.05 15.36 -11.64
N LYS A 373 14.62 15.92 -10.50
CA LYS A 373 15.51 16.06 -9.34
C LYS A 373 15.84 14.67 -8.78
N PRO A 374 17.07 14.37 -8.34
CA PRO A 374 17.40 13.14 -7.67
C PRO A 374 16.72 13.07 -6.29
N LYS A 375 16.53 11.86 -5.76
CA LYS A 375 15.86 11.61 -4.46
C LYS A 375 16.42 12.45 -3.31
N SER A 376 17.70 12.81 -3.35
CA SER A 376 18.36 13.67 -2.35
C SER A 376 17.85 15.11 -2.29
N LYS A 377 17.16 15.59 -3.34
CA LYS A 377 16.72 16.99 -3.50
C LYS A 377 15.26 17.25 -3.15
N TYR A 378 14.50 16.23 -2.75
CA TYR A 378 13.10 16.42 -2.35
C TYR A 378 12.71 15.48 -1.20
N LYS A 379 11.68 15.88 -0.44
CA LYS A 379 11.13 15.02 0.62
C LYS A 379 10.14 14.02 0.02
N PRO A 380 10.13 12.73 0.43
CA PRO A 380 9.21 11.72 -0.07
C PRO A 380 7.72 12.13 0.00
N ASN A 381 7.33 12.84 1.05
CA ASN A 381 5.94 13.27 1.28
C ASN A 381 5.60 14.65 0.68
N SER A 382 6.55 15.33 0.02
CA SER A 382 6.26 16.53 -0.77
C SER A 382 5.44 16.17 -2.01
N ASP A 383 4.83 17.16 -2.64
CA ASP A 383 4.12 16.97 -3.92
C ASP A 383 5.07 16.39 -4.98
N TYR A 384 6.33 16.84 -5.01
CA TYR A 384 7.36 16.33 -5.90
C TYR A 384 7.66 14.84 -5.62
N GLY A 385 7.85 14.46 -4.34
CA GLY A 385 8.11 13.08 -3.95
C GLY A 385 6.94 12.15 -4.27
N LYS A 386 5.71 12.60 -4.02
CA LYS A 386 4.50 11.84 -4.35
C LYS A 386 4.33 11.67 -5.86
N PHE A 387 4.60 12.72 -6.65
CA PHE A 387 4.58 12.66 -8.10
C PHE A 387 5.62 11.66 -8.63
N MET A 388 6.87 11.75 -8.17
CA MET A 388 7.94 10.83 -8.57
C MET A 388 7.60 9.39 -8.18
N LYS A 389 7.07 9.16 -6.99
CA LYS A 389 6.57 7.85 -6.59
C LYS A 389 5.51 7.33 -7.56
N ASN A 390 4.51 8.14 -7.90
CA ASN A 390 3.44 7.76 -8.84
C ASN A 390 3.99 7.46 -10.24
N LEU A 391 4.96 8.25 -10.73
CA LEU A 391 5.60 8.06 -12.02
C LEU A 391 6.44 6.77 -12.03
N THR A 392 7.31 6.58 -11.02
CA THR A 392 8.27 5.47 -11.00
C THR A 392 7.64 4.12 -10.66
N THR A 393 6.40 4.11 -10.16
CA THR A 393 5.64 2.88 -9.89
C THR A 393 4.58 2.59 -10.96
N TYR A 394 4.57 3.33 -12.05
CA TYR A 394 3.63 3.11 -13.15
C TYR A 394 4.01 1.88 -13.97
N SER A 395 3.03 1.02 -14.22
CA SER A 395 3.15 -0.12 -15.14
C SER A 395 1.96 -0.15 -16.10
N PHE A 396 2.15 -0.73 -17.28
CA PHE A 396 1.06 -1.10 -18.17
C PHE A 396 0.56 -2.50 -17.78
N ASP A 397 -0.55 -2.62 -17.11
CA ASP A 397 -1.23 -3.89 -16.86
C ASP A 397 -2.24 -4.19 -17.97
#